data_1d66bddbefea829f2bfdf97de8ffc78c
#
_entry.id   1d66bddbefea829f2bfdf97de8ffc78c
#
_cell.length_a   1.000
_cell.length_b   1.000
_cell.length_c   1.000
_cell.angle_alpha   90.00
_cell.angle_beta   90.00
_cell.angle_gamma   90.00
#
_symmetry.space_group_name_H-M   'P 1'
#
loop_
_entity.id
_entity.type
_entity.pdbx_description
1 polymer ?
#
loop_
_entity_poly.entity_id
_entity_poly.type
_entity_poly.pdbx_seq_one_letter_code
_entity_poly.pdbx_strand_id
1 'polypeptide(L)'
;ILFLYRRSKMFSKYFFKFKNEGIRVQGKTIHASKGLEAKVVFIIGLTEGSGGFPDIWLEDRIFQVIKKANHDLLMEEEGRLFYVAITRAKDKLFLITEKGNESSFLKEIPEAFTVRTALPIKAVVDKVITCAGCFSQLEKLWVVCPYCGQKVS
;
A
#
# COMPACT_ATOMS: atom_id res chain seq x y z
N ILE A 1 -16.80 -5.61 1.62
CA ILE A 1 -15.52 -5.07 2.11
C ILE A 1 -14.87 -4.31 0.98
N LEU A 2 -14.41 -3.07 1.25
CA LEU A 2 -13.72 -2.23 0.29
C LEU A 2 -12.27 -2.00 0.75
N PHE A 3 -11.32 -2.26 -0.16
CA PHE A 3 -9.91 -1.93 0.05
C PHE A 3 -9.56 -0.70 -0.79
N LEU A 4 -9.01 0.31 -0.14
CA LEU A 4 -8.54 1.54 -0.76
C LEU A 4 -7.03 1.62 -0.68
N TYR A 5 -6.41 2.06 -1.77
CA TYR A 5 -4.97 2.19 -1.90
C TYR A 5 -4.60 3.38 -2.79
N ARG A 6 -3.43 3.95 -2.56
CA ARG A 6 -2.94 5.06 -3.37
C ARG A 6 -2.52 4.58 -4.76
N ARG A 7 -1.83 3.42 -4.84
CA ARG A 7 -1.32 2.82 -6.09
C ARG A 7 -1.81 1.40 -6.28
N SER A 8 -2.27 1.08 -7.48
CA SER A 8 -2.87 -0.22 -7.83
C SER A 8 -1.95 -1.43 -7.59
N LYS A 9 -0.63 -1.26 -7.72
CA LYS A 9 0.34 -2.35 -7.49
C LYS A 9 0.31 -2.90 -6.06
N MET A 10 -0.11 -2.11 -5.07
CA MET A 10 -0.14 -2.54 -3.67
C MET A 10 -1.18 -3.62 -3.40
N PHE A 11 -2.32 -3.57 -4.08
CA PHE A 11 -3.44 -4.47 -3.79
C PHE A 11 -3.36 -5.79 -4.57
N SER A 12 -2.75 -5.80 -5.75
CA SER A 12 -2.75 -6.96 -6.66
C SER A 12 -2.23 -8.25 -6.00
N LYS A 13 -1.21 -8.16 -5.14
CA LYS A 13 -0.63 -9.30 -4.41
C LYS A 13 -1.63 -9.98 -3.47
N TYR A 14 -2.53 -9.21 -2.87
CA TYR A 14 -3.48 -9.71 -1.86
C TYR A 14 -4.81 -10.13 -2.47
N PHE A 15 -5.19 -9.58 -3.61
CA PHE A 15 -6.48 -9.82 -4.23
C PHE A 15 -6.72 -11.30 -4.54
N PHE A 16 -5.73 -11.98 -5.11
CA PHE A 16 -5.83 -13.40 -5.43
C PHE A 16 -6.02 -14.26 -4.18
N LYS A 17 -5.35 -13.91 -3.10
CA LYS A 17 -5.48 -14.64 -1.83
C LYS A 17 -6.91 -14.55 -1.28
N PHE A 18 -7.48 -13.35 -1.23
CA PHE A 18 -8.87 -13.17 -0.78
C PHE A 18 -9.87 -13.90 -1.67
N LYS A 19 -9.65 -13.88 -2.99
CA LYS A 19 -10.50 -14.59 -3.95
C LYS A 19 -10.46 -16.10 -3.72
N ASN A 20 -9.30 -16.67 -3.47
CA ASN A 20 -9.12 -18.10 -3.20
C ASN A 20 -9.79 -18.53 -1.88
N GLU A 21 -9.85 -17.64 -0.91
CA GLU A 21 -10.52 -17.87 0.38
C GLU A 21 -12.04 -17.59 0.33
N GLY A 22 -12.60 -17.29 -0.86
CA GLY A 22 -14.03 -17.01 -1.03
C GLY A 22 -14.50 -15.68 -0.44
N ILE A 23 -13.58 -14.81 -0.03
CA ILE A 23 -13.90 -13.52 0.58
C ILE A 23 -14.24 -12.50 -0.50
N ARG A 24 -15.45 -11.96 -0.49
CA ARG A 24 -15.85 -10.90 -1.42
C ARG A 24 -15.22 -9.57 -1.05
N VAL A 25 -14.19 -9.19 -1.79
CA VAL A 25 -13.48 -7.92 -1.62
C VAL A 25 -13.50 -7.12 -2.92
N GLN A 26 -13.61 -5.82 -2.78
CA GLN A 26 -13.47 -4.87 -3.88
C GLN A 26 -12.25 -3.99 -3.60
N GLY A 27 -11.30 -3.96 -4.52
CA GLY A 27 -10.14 -3.07 -4.45
C GLY A 27 -10.32 -1.90 -5.41
N LYS A 28 -10.06 -0.69 -4.92
CA LYS A 28 -10.11 0.56 -5.70
C LYS A 28 -8.99 1.49 -5.29
N THR A 29 -8.48 2.27 -6.24
CA THR A 29 -7.67 3.42 -5.86
C THR A 29 -8.55 4.46 -5.16
N ILE A 30 -7.96 5.27 -4.29
CA ILE A 30 -8.71 6.32 -3.57
C ILE A 30 -9.42 7.25 -4.55
N HIS A 31 -8.76 7.62 -5.64
CA HIS A 31 -9.38 8.44 -6.69
C HIS A 31 -10.62 7.79 -7.32
N ALA A 32 -10.57 6.48 -7.57
CA ALA A 32 -11.67 5.72 -8.15
C ALA A 32 -12.77 5.37 -7.13
N SER A 33 -12.60 5.73 -5.87
CA SER A 33 -13.57 5.47 -4.80
C SER A 33 -14.58 6.59 -4.60
N LYS A 34 -14.45 7.70 -5.32
CA LYS A 34 -15.39 8.82 -5.21
C LYS A 34 -16.82 8.34 -5.51
N GLY A 35 -17.76 8.61 -4.59
CA GLY A 35 -19.15 8.16 -4.68
C GLY A 35 -19.40 6.72 -4.22
N LEU A 36 -18.37 5.93 -3.92
CA LEU A 36 -18.54 4.60 -3.34
C LEU A 36 -18.57 4.68 -1.82
N GLU A 37 -19.32 3.78 -1.20
CA GLU A 37 -19.35 3.60 0.25
C GLU A 37 -19.43 2.11 0.58
N ALA A 38 -18.87 1.72 1.72
CA ALA A 38 -18.93 0.35 2.19
C ALA A 38 -19.04 0.29 3.72
N LYS A 39 -19.69 -0.76 4.24
CA LYS A 39 -19.78 -0.99 5.68
C LYS A 39 -18.39 -1.11 6.33
N VAL A 40 -17.48 -1.79 5.65
CA VAL A 40 -16.11 -2.00 6.13
C VAL A 40 -15.13 -1.54 5.06
N VAL A 41 -14.24 -0.63 5.43
CA VAL A 41 -13.20 -0.08 4.55
C VAL A 41 -11.83 -0.32 5.18
N PHE A 42 -10.90 -0.78 4.36
CA PHE A 42 -9.47 -0.88 4.68
C PHE A 42 -8.71 0.11 3.80
N ILE A 43 -7.96 1.02 4.41
CA ILE A 43 -7.01 1.87 3.70
C ILE A 43 -5.62 1.30 3.93
N ILE A 44 -4.95 0.89 2.86
CA ILE A 44 -3.64 0.24 2.93
C ILE A 44 -2.54 1.14 2.37
N GLY A 45 -1.32 0.99 2.92
CA GLY A 45 -0.16 1.75 2.48
C GLY A 45 -0.12 3.16 3.05
N LEU A 46 -0.59 3.34 4.27
CA LEU A 46 -0.48 4.61 5.00
C LEU A 46 0.94 4.76 5.57
N THR A 47 1.90 4.90 4.67
CA THR A 47 3.33 5.04 4.99
C THR A 47 3.89 6.32 4.38
N GLU A 48 4.92 6.89 5.01
CA GLU A 48 5.64 8.04 4.44
C GLU A 48 6.43 7.65 3.20
N GLY A 49 6.66 8.62 2.32
CA GLY A 49 7.56 8.54 1.19
C GLY A 49 6.95 8.03 -0.10
N SER A 50 7.83 7.80 -1.08
CA SER A 50 7.45 7.42 -2.45
C SER A 50 6.64 6.12 -2.49
N GLY A 51 5.46 6.21 -3.08
CA GLY A 51 4.53 5.09 -3.19
C GLY A 51 3.66 4.84 -1.96
N GLY A 52 3.87 5.59 -0.88
CA GLY A 52 3.06 5.59 0.32
C GLY A 52 1.80 6.46 0.21
N PHE A 53 1.36 6.98 1.34
CA PHE A 53 0.28 7.96 1.41
C PHE A 53 0.50 8.86 2.65
N PRO A 54 0.94 10.10 2.46
CA PRO A 54 1.03 10.90 1.22
C PRO A 54 2.07 10.40 0.21
N ASP A 55 1.74 10.46 -1.07
CA ASP A 55 2.63 10.06 -2.17
C ASP A 55 3.30 11.31 -2.78
N ILE A 56 4.28 11.85 -2.07
CA ILE A 56 4.98 13.09 -2.45
C ILE A 56 6.37 12.78 -2.98
N TRP A 57 6.62 13.19 -4.20
CA TRP A 57 7.85 12.95 -4.97
C TRP A 57 8.70 14.22 -5.07
N LEU A 58 9.09 14.79 -3.93
CA LEU A 58 9.89 16.03 -3.91
C LEU A 58 11.30 15.86 -4.47
N GLU A 59 11.85 14.64 -4.38
CA GLU A 59 13.22 14.33 -4.81
C GLU A 59 13.31 14.02 -6.32
N ASP A 60 12.20 13.86 -7.03
CA ASP A 60 12.23 13.63 -8.45
C ASP A 60 12.56 14.93 -9.20
N ARG A 61 13.74 14.99 -9.83
CA ARG A 61 14.22 16.15 -10.58
C ARG A 61 13.24 16.64 -11.64
N ILE A 62 12.46 15.73 -12.24
CA ILE A 62 11.45 16.06 -13.24
C ILE A 62 10.31 16.86 -12.57
N PHE A 63 9.92 16.49 -11.37
CA PHE A 63 8.89 17.23 -10.61
C PHE A 63 9.34 18.64 -10.23
N GLN A 64 10.62 18.81 -9.88
CA GLN A 64 11.20 20.12 -9.55
C GLN A 64 11.26 21.06 -10.75
N VAL A 65 11.46 20.51 -11.96
CA VAL A 65 11.56 21.30 -13.20
C VAL A 65 10.18 21.68 -13.75
N ILE A 66 9.21 20.75 -13.69
CA ILE A 66 7.88 20.94 -14.29
C ILE A 66 6.92 21.70 -13.37
N LYS A 67 7.03 21.49 -12.07
CA LYS A 67 6.29 22.26 -11.07
C LYS A 67 7.30 22.81 -10.07
N LYS A 68 7.33 24.14 -9.90
CA LYS A 68 7.70 24.73 -8.62
C LYS A 68 6.63 24.26 -7.61
N ALA A 69 6.66 22.96 -7.28
CA ALA A 69 5.64 22.33 -6.48
C ALA A 69 5.76 22.89 -5.07
N ASN A 70 4.81 23.72 -4.71
CA ASN A 70 4.66 24.11 -3.32
C ASN A 70 4.30 22.83 -2.54
N HIS A 71 5.21 22.37 -1.70
CA HIS A 71 5.03 21.17 -0.85
C HIS A 71 3.69 21.22 -0.11
N ASP A 72 3.32 22.40 0.38
CA ASP A 72 2.11 22.58 1.16
C ASP A 72 0.83 22.32 0.34
N LEU A 73 0.81 22.74 -0.93
CA LEU A 73 -0.30 22.44 -1.84
C LEU A 73 -0.41 20.95 -2.13
N LEU A 74 0.72 20.26 -2.28
CA LEU A 74 0.70 18.81 -2.50
C LEU A 74 0.21 18.07 -1.26
N MET A 75 0.64 18.47 -0.08
CA MET A 75 0.15 17.92 1.18
C MET A 75 -1.35 18.16 1.36
N GLU A 76 -1.83 19.34 1.00
CA GLU A 76 -3.26 19.66 1.07
C GLU A 76 -4.08 18.79 0.11
N GLU A 77 -3.61 18.57 -1.12
CA GLU A 77 -4.27 17.68 -2.08
C GLU A 77 -4.30 16.22 -1.57
N GLU A 78 -3.19 15.71 -1.04
CA GLU A 78 -3.13 14.37 -0.44
C GLU A 78 -4.02 14.28 0.81
N GLY A 79 -4.09 15.33 1.63
CA GLY A 79 -5.00 15.42 2.78
C GLY A 79 -6.47 15.36 2.36
N ARG A 80 -6.86 16.05 1.28
CA ARG A 80 -8.21 15.95 0.70
C ARG A 80 -8.52 14.53 0.23
N LEU A 81 -7.54 13.86 -0.39
CA LEU A 81 -7.70 12.46 -0.80
C LEU A 81 -7.85 11.53 0.42
N PHE A 82 -7.09 11.78 1.48
CA PHE A 82 -7.22 11.04 2.73
C PHE A 82 -8.62 11.22 3.33
N TYR A 83 -9.11 12.44 3.39
CA TYR A 83 -10.49 12.71 3.83
C TYR A 83 -11.52 11.95 3.00
N VAL A 84 -11.38 11.95 1.67
CA VAL A 84 -12.26 11.16 0.79
C VAL A 84 -12.19 9.68 1.15
N ALA A 85 -11.01 9.13 1.39
CA ALA A 85 -10.83 7.72 1.71
C ALA A 85 -11.49 7.33 3.03
N ILE A 86 -11.28 8.10 4.10
CA ILE A 86 -11.85 7.78 5.43
C ILE A 86 -13.37 7.89 5.45
N THR A 87 -13.94 8.82 4.69
CA THR A 87 -15.40 9.01 4.59
C THR A 87 -16.12 7.94 3.76
N ARG A 88 -15.41 6.97 3.18
CA ARG A 88 -16.02 5.83 2.47
C ARG A 88 -16.58 4.76 3.42
N ALA A 89 -16.15 4.76 4.68
CA ALA A 89 -16.57 3.78 5.67
C ALA A 89 -17.90 4.19 6.32
N LYS A 90 -18.87 3.27 6.36
CA LYS A 90 -20.14 3.45 7.09
C LYS A 90 -20.05 2.98 8.53
N ASP A 91 -19.47 1.80 8.77
CA ASP A 91 -19.48 1.15 10.08
C ASP A 91 -18.07 1.02 10.68
N LYS A 92 -17.11 0.52 9.87
CA LYS A 92 -15.74 0.23 10.36
C LYS A 92 -14.69 0.68 9.36
N LEU A 93 -13.67 1.37 9.88
CA LEU A 93 -12.51 1.83 9.14
C LEU A 93 -11.26 1.18 9.73
N PHE A 94 -10.43 0.57 8.87
CA PHE A 94 -9.14 0.03 9.22
C PHE A 94 -8.05 0.77 8.45
N LEU A 95 -7.11 1.34 9.18
CA LEU A 95 -5.96 2.08 8.65
C LEU A 95 -4.72 1.21 8.80
N ILE A 96 -4.14 0.78 7.68
CA ILE A 96 -3.01 -0.15 7.66
C ILE A 96 -1.74 0.60 7.32
N THR A 97 -0.79 0.55 8.24
CA THR A 97 0.51 1.22 8.14
C THR A 97 1.66 0.26 8.51
N GLU A 98 2.89 0.71 8.36
CA GLU A 98 4.10 0.02 8.80
C GLU A 98 4.67 0.71 10.02
N LYS A 99 5.01 -0.08 11.04
CA LYS A 99 5.60 0.45 12.27
C LYS A 99 6.95 1.10 11.98
N GLY A 100 7.09 2.34 12.42
CA GLY A 100 8.30 3.15 12.21
C GLY A 100 8.33 3.93 10.89
N ASN A 101 7.32 3.76 10.04
CA ASN A 101 7.17 4.52 8.80
C ASN A 101 5.71 4.94 8.58
N GLU A 102 5.04 5.31 9.68
CA GLU A 102 3.63 5.67 9.66
C GLU A 102 3.41 7.00 8.93
N SER A 103 2.32 7.06 8.15
CA SER A 103 1.85 8.29 7.52
C SER A 103 1.63 9.43 8.52
N SER A 104 2.03 10.64 8.16
CA SER A 104 1.77 11.87 8.94
C SER A 104 0.29 12.10 9.19
N PHE A 105 -0.57 11.73 8.26
CA PHE A 105 -2.03 11.86 8.39
C PHE A 105 -2.61 11.06 9.57
N LEU A 106 -1.95 9.98 9.98
CA LEU A 106 -2.39 9.21 11.16
C LEU A 106 -2.22 9.99 12.47
N LYS A 107 -1.31 10.97 12.50
CA LYS A 107 -1.10 11.84 13.66
C LYS A 107 -2.21 12.88 13.83
N GLU A 108 -2.92 13.19 12.76
CA GLU A 108 -4.04 14.15 12.77
C GLU A 108 -5.32 13.54 13.35
N ILE A 109 -5.39 12.20 13.45
CA ILE A 109 -6.55 11.52 14.02
C ILE A 109 -6.38 11.46 15.54
N PRO A 110 -7.32 12.03 16.32
CA PRO A 110 -7.23 11.98 17.78
C PRO A 110 -7.23 10.55 18.30
N GLU A 111 -6.36 10.28 19.28
CA GLU A 111 -6.21 8.92 19.85
C GLU A 111 -7.52 8.38 20.48
N ALA A 112 -8.37 9.26 20.97
CA ALA A 112 -9.66 8.89 21.52
C ALA A 112 -10.58 8.15 20.52
N PHE A 113 -10.35 8.30 19.22
CA PHE A 113 -11.13 7.67 18.14
C PHE A 113 -10.40 6.50 17.50
N THR A 114 -9.21 6.13 17.99
CA THR A 114 -8.40 5.07 17.38
C THR A 114 -8.08 3.95 18.37
N VAL A 115 -8.09 2.73 17.86
CA VAL A 115 -7.54 1.57 18.57
C VAL A 115 -6.37 1.05 17.76
N ARG A 116 -5.17 1.13 18.34
CA ARG A 116 -3.95 0.62 17.70
C ARG A 116 -3.77 -0.85 18.04
N THR A 117 -3.67 -1.68 17.02
CA THR A 117 -3.42 -3.11 17.16
C THR A 117 -2.23 -3.50 16.28
N ALA A 118 -1.21 -4.10 16.89
CA ALA A 118 -0.16 -4.74 16.11
C ALA A 118 -0.70 -6.07 15.57
N LEU A 119 -0.79 -6.18 14.25
CA LEU A 119 -1.06 -7.47 13.64
C LEU A 119 0.16 -8.37 13.87
N PRO A 120 -0.03 -9.61 14.37
CA PRO A 120 1.07 -10.55 14.45
C PRO A 120 1.57 -10.78 13.02
N ILE A 121 2.74 -10.23 12.71
CA ILE A 121 3.46 -10.57 11.50
C ILE A 121 3.85 -12.04 11.73
N LYS A 122 3.04 -12.99 11.27
CA LYS A 122 3.63 -14.25 10.86
C LYS A 122 4.63 -13.83 9.78
N ALA A 123 5.90 -13.78 10.15
CA ALA A 123 6.95 -13.64 9.20
C ALA A 123 6.71 -14.75 8.18
N VAL A 124 6.10 -14.41 7.06
CA VAL A 124 6.26 -15.17 5.86
C VAL A 124 7.72 -14.91 5.53
N VAL A 125 8.59 -15.70 6.16
CA VAL A 125 9.93 -15.89 5.68
C VAL A 125 9.71 -16.58 4.35
N ASP A 126 9.45 -15.74 3.34
CA ASP A 126 9.60 -16.20 1.97
C ASP A 126 11.03 -16.70 1.91
N LYS A 127 11.18 -18.03 1.89
CA LYS A 127 12.49 -18.64 1.65
C LYS A 127 12.99 -17.98 0.38
N VAL A 128 13.93 -17.07 0.54
CA VAL A 128 14.63 -16.46 -0.57
C VAL A 128 15.32 -17.62 -1.27
N ILE A 129 14.80 -17.99 -2.43
CA ILE A 129 15.42 -19.01 -3.26
C ILE A 129 16.60 -18.33 -3.92
N THR A 130 17.81 -18.83 -3.66
CA THR A 130 19.02 -18.37 -4.32
C THR A 130 19.39 -19.35 -5.42
N CYS A 131 19.83 -18.85 -6.55
CA CYS A 131 20.36 -19.68 -7.63
C CYS A 131 21.65 -20.38 -7.19
N ALA A 132 21.72 -21.70 -7.35
CA ALA A 132 22.92 -22.46 -7.03
C ALA A 132 24.13 -22.10 -7.91
N GLY A 133 23.91 -21.55 -9.12
CA GLY A 133 25.00 -21.22 -10.04
C GLY A 133 25.55 -19.81 -9.90
N CYS A 134 24.69 -18.80 -9.70
CA CYS A 134 25.14 -17.39 -9.66
C CYS A 134 24.80 -16.68 -8.34
N PHE A 135 24.19 -17.39 -7.38
CA PHE A 135 23.76 -16.88 -6.06
C PHE A 135 22.79 -15.69 -6.10
N SER A 136 22.23 -15.37 -7.27
CA SER A 136 21.21 -14.33 -7.39
C SER A 136 19.92 -14.75 -6.70
N GLN A 137 19.23 -13.79 -6.09
CA GLN A 137 17.91 -14.03 -5.51
C GLN A 137 16.88 -14.28 -6.61
N LEU A 138 16.08 -15.32 -6.44
CA LEU A 138 15.09 -15.78 -7.40
C LEU A 138 13.67 -15.66 -6.82
N GLU A 139 12.69 -15.40 -7.69
CA GLU A 139 11.28 -15.52 -7.34
C GLU A 139 10.85 -16.99 -7.40
N LYS A 140 9.94 -17.41 -6.52
CA LYS A 140 9.44 -18.80 -6.41
C LYS A 140 8.86 -19.41 -7.69
N LEU A 141 8.53 -18.58 -8.68
CA LEU A 141 7.93 -19.02 -9.94
C LEU A 141 8.95 -19.30 -11.05
N TRP A 142 10.23 -19.03 -10.83
CA TRP A 142 11.22 -19.22 -11.87
C TRP A 142 11.72 -20.65 -11.91
N VAL A 143 11.53 -21.31 -13.03
CA VAL A 143 12.02 -22.66 -13.31
C VAL A 143 13.46 -22.63 -13.81
N VAL A 144 13.86 -21.49 -14.38
CA VAL A 144 15.21 -21.24 -14.90
C VAL A 144 15.67 -19.88 -14.38
N CYS A 145 16.91 -19.80 -13.94
CA CYS A 145 17.51 -18.55 -13.48
C CYS A 145 17.67 -17.57 -14.66
N PRO A 146 17.08 -16.36 -14.59
CA PRO A 146 17.17 -15.39 -15.70
C PRO A 146 18.57 -14.77 -15.85
N TYR A 147 19.43 -14.92 -14.83
CA TYR A 147 20.78 -14.34 -14.83
C TYR A 147 21.86 -15.29 -15.39
N CYS A 148 21.74 -16.60 -15.15
CA CYS A 148 22.76 -17.57 -15.59
C CYS A 148 22.19 -18.75 -16.40
N GLY A 149 20.88 -18.85 -16.60
CA GLY A 149 20.25 -19.92 -17.36
C GLY A 149 20.16 -21.27 -16.65
N GLN A 150 20.62 -21.39 -15.40
CA GLN A 150 20.58 -22.67 -14.68
C GLN A 150 19.17 -23.00 -14.21
N LYS A 151 18.77 -24.29 -14.29
CA LYS A 151 17.49 -24.74 -13.73
C LYS A 151 17.47 -24.54 -12.22
N VAL A 152 16.37 -23.97 -11.75
CA VAL A 152 16.09 -23.81 -10.32
C VAL A 152 15.40 -25.10 -9.87
N SER A 153 16.07 -25.86 -9.03
CA SER A 153 15.56 -27.11 -8.43
C SER A 153 14.89 -26.84 -7.08
#